data_f8f8e2800469e2f5ea13140a843a6777
#
_entry.id   f8f8e2800469e2f5ea13140a843a6777
#
_cell.length_a   1.000
_cell.length_b   1.000
_cell.length_c   1.000
_cell.angle_alpha   90.00
_cell.angle_beta   90.00
_cell.angle_gamma   90.00
#
_symmetry.space_group_name_H-M   'P 1'
#
loop_
_entity.id
_entity.type
_entity.pdbx_description
1 polymer ?
#
loop_
_entity_poly.entity_id
_entity_poly.type
_entity_poly.pdbx_seq_one_letter_code
_entity_poly.pdbx_strand_id
1 'polypeptide(L)'
;DEYQRDKVISITFSTALKGKDRTTGDSAIYYLDNLQLQTVKAPEKVSGWIPADGKISYSTTGYAVNHPKTALINTNLTIDAGKRFQLLTPTGEIAYEGDIRKEKTTLGEFGLIDFTSFNNPGKYQLKVGTSLTPTFRIGERLWEDSQWKVLNFIFCQRCGHPVPGKHSTCHVDLMSRHDGRSIS
;
A
#
# COMPACT_ATOMS: atom_id res chain seq x y z
N ASP A 1 3.38 -3.74 27.43
CA ASP A 1 3.08 -2.52 28.16
C ASP A 1 1.63 -2.13 27.91
N GLU A 2 0.79 -2.34 28.91
CA GLU A 2 -0.60 -1.85 28.87
C GLU A 2 -0.60 -0.35 29.17
N TYR A 3 -0.78 0.47 28.17
CA TYR A 3 -1.05 1.88 28.36
C TYR A 3 -2.43 2.06 28.98
N GLN A 4 -2.50 2.57 30.20
CA GLN A 4 -3.75 2.93 30.85
C GLN A 4 -4.31 4.21 30.20
N ARG A 5 -5.13 4.03 29.17
CA ARG A 5 -5.69 5.14 28.37
C ARG A 5 -6.73 5.96 29.11
N ASP A 6 -7.23 5.47 30.24
CA ASP A 6 -8.18 6.12 31.14
C ASP A 6 -7.54 7.14 32.07
N LYS A 7 -6.21 7.20 32.11
CA LYS A 7 -5.43 8.10 32.98
C LYS A 7 -4.57 9.10 32.20
N VAL A 8 -4.97 9.46 31.01
CA VAL A 8 -4.27 10.49 30.23
C VAL A 8 -4.51 11.85 30.89
N ILE A 9 -3.44 12.44 31.44
CA ILE A 9 -3.48 13.75 32.12
C ILE A 9 -2.97 14.88 31.23
N SER A 10 -2.23 14.56 30.16
CA SER A 10 -1.75 15.57 29.21
C SER A 10 -1.43 14.96 27.86
N ILE A 11 -1.55 15.75 26.82
CA ILE A 11 -1.08 15.45 25.46
C ILE A 11 -0.09 16.56 25.12
N THR A 12 1.15 16.17 24.78
CA THR A 12 2.20 17.13 24.44
C THR A 12 2.59 16.92 22.97
N PHE A 13 2.58 18.01 22.21
CA PHE A 13 3.10 18.04 20.85
C PHE A 13 4.48 18.67 20.88
N SER A 14 5.48 17.93 20.43
CA SER A 14 6.85 18.43 20.38
C SER A 14 7.53 18.04 19.07
N THR A 15 8.39 18.92 18.55
CA THR A 15 9.34 18.56 17.50
C THR A 15 10.56 17.89 18.12
N ALA A 16 10.89 16.71 17.66
CA ALA A 16 12.19 16.09 17.91
C ALA A 16 13.05 16.25 16.66
N LEU A 17 13.73 17.38 16.54
CA LEU A 17 14.80 17.53 15.55
C LEU A 17 16.04 16.82 16.08
N LYS A 18 16.37 15.66 15.50
CA LYS A 18 17.63 14.96 15.73
C LYS A 18 18.61 15.41 14.66
N GLY A 19 19.63 16.18 15.04
CA GLY A 19 20.69 16.61 14.10
C GLY A 19 21.49 17.78 14.63
N LYS A 20 22.60 18.08 13.95
CA LYS A 20 23.51 19.19 14.29
C LYS A 20 22.96 20.57 13.87
N ASP A 21 21.91 20.61 13.07
CA ASP A 21 21.37 21.83 12.47
C ASP A 21 20.30 22.50 13.33
N ARG A 22 20.49 22.50 14.65
CA ARG A 22 19.70 23.36 15.52
C ARG A 22 20.25 24.74 15.49
N THR A 23 19.68 25.60 14.68
CA THR A 23 19.93 27.03 14.80
C THR A 23 19.08 27.59 15.93
N THR A 24 19.71 28.37 16.83
CA THR A 24 19.01 29.12 17.86
C THR A 24 18.16 30.18 17.15
N GLY A 25 16.85 29.98 17.13
CA GLY A 25 15.93 30.90 16.49
C GLY A 25 14.91 30.27 15.55
N ASP A 26 15.05 28.97 15.27
CA ASP A 26 14.03 28.26 14.49
C ASP A 26 12.72 28.17 15.26
N SER A 27 11.66 28.66 14.65
CA SER A 27 10.29 28.55 15.17
C SER A 27 9.50 27.60 14.28
N ALA A 28 8.83 26.63 14.90
CA ALA A 28 7.87 25.77 14.22
C ALA A 28 6.45 26.17 14.64
N ILE A 29 5.60 26.45 13.66
CA ILE A 29 4.19 26.81 13.92
C ILE A 29 3.35 25.58 13.61
N TYR A 30 2.57 25.14 14.60
CA TYR A 30 1.62 24.03 14.46
C TYR A 30 0.21 24.59 14.44
N TYR A 31 -0.52 24.19 13.43
CA TYR A 31 -1.95 24.45 13.37
C TYR A 31 -2.66 23.18 13.82
N LEU A 32 -3.34 23.26 14.95
CA LEU A 32 -4.14 22.18 15.51
C LEU A 32 -5.59 22.61 15.44
N ASP A 33 -6.40 21.82 14.74
CA ASP A 33 -7.83 22.05 14.60
C ASP A 33 -8.59 20.79 14.99
N ASN A 34 -9.78 20.98 15.55
CA ASN A 34 -10.78 19.95 15.80
C ASN A 34 -10.28 18.74 16.63
N LEU A 35 -9.46 19.00 17.66
CA LEU A 35 -9.03 17.98 18.62
C LEU A 35 -10.24 17.42 19.38
N GLN A 36 -10.53 16.14 19.16
CA GLN A 36 -11.64 15.43 19.80
C GLN A 36 -11.14 14.20 20.53
N LEU A 37 -11.53 14.05 21.79
CA LEU A 37 -11.38 12.81 22.52
C LEU A 37 -12.62 11.95 22.25
N GLN A 38 -12.45 10.85 21.54
CA GLN A 38 -13.53 9.94 21.19
C GLN A 38 -13.31 8.57 21.83
N THR A 39 -14.38 7.99 22.38
CA THR A 39 -14.35 6.57 22.75
C THR A 39 -14.47 5.73 21.50
N VAL A 40 -13.40 5.07 21.12
CA VAL A 40 -13.40 4.12 20.00
C VAL A 40 -13.50 2.74 20.58
N LYS A 41 -14.45 1.91 20.08
CA LYS A 41 -14.40 0.47 20.34
C LYS A 41 -13.02 -0.01 19.89
N ALA A 42 -12.23 -0.54 20.83
CA ALA A 42 -10.94 -1.12 20.48
C ALA A 42 -11.17 -2.15 19.36
N PRO A 43 -10.52 -2.00 18.19
CA PRO A 43 -10.59 -3.06 17.19
C PRO A 43 -10.04 -4.32 17.83
N GLU A 44 -10.67 -5.47 17.55
CA GLU A 44 -10.11 -6.75 17.94
C GLU A 44 -8.62 -6.77 17.57
N LYS A 45 -7.77 -7.25 18.47
CA LYS A 45 -6.35 -7.44 18.19
C LYS A 45 -6.23 -8.43 17.03
N VAL A 46 -6.11 -7.91 15.84
CA VAL A 46 -5.87 -8.71 14.66
C VAL A 46 -4.36 -8.97 14.61
N SER A 47 -3.97 -10.20 14.89
CA SER A 47 -2.61 -10.66 14.67
C SER A 47 -2.47 -11.13 13.23
N GLY A 48 -1.73 -10.38 12.42
CA GLY A 48 -1.49 -10.69 11.03
C GLY A 48 -2.33 -9.85 10.05
N TRP A 49 -2.17 -10.15 8.77
CA TRP A 49 -2.91 -9.49 7.71
C TRP A 49 -4.26 -10.19 7.50
N ILE A 50 -5.33 -9.53 7.89
CA ILE A 50 -6.69 -10.00 7.63
C ILE A 50 -7.36 -8.95 6.75
N PRO A 51 -7.76 -9.29 5.53
CA PRO A 51 -8.54 -8.36 4.70
C PRO A 51 -9.88 -8.08 5.37
N ALA A 52 -10.34 -6.84 5.29
CA ALA A 52 -11.64 -6.47 5.79
C ALA A 52 -12.74 -7.29 5.08
N ASP A 53 -13.81 -7.62 5.82
CA ASP A 53 -14.94 -8.38 5.31
C ASP A 53 -15.50 -7.76 4.02
N GLY A 54 -15.77 -8.62 3.05
CA GLY A 54 -16.29 -8.21 1.75
C GLY A 54 -15.31 -7.45 0.86
N LYS A 55 -14.07 -7.19 1.30
CA LYS A 55 -13.05 -6.58 0.44
C LYS A 55 -12.39 -7.62 -0.46
N ILE A 56 -12.20 -7.21 -1.71
CA ILE A 56 -11.46 -7.99 -2.70
C ILE A 56 -10.00 -7.54 -2.66
N SER A 57 -9.10 -8.49 -2.40
CA SER A 57 -7.65 -8.30 -2.48
C SER A 57 -7.18 -8.69 -3.87
N TYR A 58 -6.59 -7.75 -4.59
CA TYR A 58 -6.20 -7.91 -5.99
C TYR A 58 -4.89 -7.15 -6.26
N SER A 59 -4.28 -7.39 -7.42
CA SER A 59 -3.09 -6.63 -7.83
C SER A 59 -3.47 -5.22 -8.30
N THR A 60 -3.08 -4.21 -7.56
CA THR A 60 -3.32 -2.80 -7.92
C THR A 60 -2.47 -2.35 -9.10
N THR A 61 -1.34 -3.01 -9.37
CA THR A 61 -0.53 -2.80 -10.57
C THR A 61 -1.16 -3.43 -11.80
N GLY A 62 -2.12 -4.34 -11.60
CA GLY A 62 -2.80 -5.07 -12.67
C GLY A 62 -2.27 -6.48 -12.89
N TYR A 63 -2.64 -7.06 -14.02
CA TYR A 63 -2.34 -8.45 -14.39
C TYR A 63 -1.80 -8.53 -15.80
N ALA A 64 -0.75 -9.32 -15.98
CA ALA A 64 -0.19 -9.53 -17.31
C ALA A 64 -1.07 -10.46 -18.14
N VAL A 65 -1.14 -10.19 -19.45
CA VAL A 65 -1.78 -11.07 -20.42
C VAL A 65 -1.07 -12.43 -20.42
N ASN A 66 -1.82 -13.52 -20.56
CA ASN A 66 -1.30 -14.89 -20.58
C ASN A 66 -0.59 -15.37 -19.30
N HIS A 67 -0.77 -14.66 -18.19
CA HIS A 67 -0.28 -15.05 -16.87
C HIS A 67 -1.44 -15.34 -15.90
N PRO A 68 -1.19 -16.02 -14.78
CA PRO A 68 -2.20 -16.21 -13.74
C PRO A 68 -2.78 -14.89 -13.27
N LYS A 69 -4.10 -14.81 -13.23
CA LYS A 69 -4.86 -13.65 -12.79
C LYS A 69 -5.82 -14.08 -11.71
N THR A 70 -5.42 -13.84 -10.46
CA THR A 70 -6.20 -14.25 -9.29
C THR A 70 -6.41 -13.09 -8.33
N ALA A 71 -7.51 -13.13 -7.63
CA ALA A 71 -7.83 -12.24 -6.52
C ALA A 71 -8.46 -13.05 -5.39
N LEU A 72 -8.48 -12.51 -4.19
CA LEU A 72 -9.08 -13.13 -3.01
C LEU A 72 -10.17 -12.25 -2.46
N ILE A 73 -11.23 -12.87 -1.98
CA ILE A 73 -12.25 -12.19 -1.19
C ILE A 73 -12.35 -12.85 0.18
N ASN A 74 -12.44 -12.04 1.24
CA ASN A 74 -12.67 -12.56 2.57
C ASN A 74 -14.11 -13.10 2.66
N THR A 75 -14.24 -14.36 3.07
CA THR A 75 -15.51 -15.11 3.04
C THR A 75 -16.27 -15.13 4.34
N ASN A 76 -15.86 -14.39 5.37
CA ASN A 76 -16.61 -14.31 6.63
C ASN A 76 -18.05 -13.80 6.45
N LEU A 77 -18.32 -13.13 5.36
CA LEU A 77 -19.68 -12.98 4.85
C LEU A 77 -20.03 -14.27 4.14
N THR A 78 -21.09 -14.93 4.61
CA THR A 78 -21.76 -16.06 3.96
C THR A 78 -21.70 -15.92 2.43
N ILE A 79 -20.60 -16.36 1.82
CA ILE A 79 -20.61 -16.65 0.41
C ILE A 79 -21.38 -17.94 0.32
N ASP A 80 -22.69 -17.82 0.17
CA ASP A 80 -23.52 -18.94 -0.22
C ASP A 80 -22.87 -19.61 -1.43
N ALA A 81 -22.72 -20.92 -1.33
CA ALA A 81 -22.19 -21.72 -2.42
C ALA A 81 -22.89 -21.29 -3.72
N GLY A 82 -22.13 -20.80 -4.70
CA GLY A 82 -22.67 -20.34 -5.98
C GLY A 82 -22.50 -18.85 -6.27
N LYS A 83 -21.82 -18.09 -5.42
CA LYS A 83 -21.53 -16.69 -5.78
C LYS A 83 -20.52 -16.60 -6.90
N ARG A 84 -20.91 -15.83 -7.90
CA ARG A 84 -20.11 -15.54 -9.07
C ARG A 84 -19.42 -14.19 -8.92
N PHE A 85 -18.27 -14.07 -9.51
CA PHE A 85 -17.64 -12.77 -9.71
C PHE A 85 -17.87 -12.29 -11.13
N GLN A 86 -17.81 -11.00 -11.33
CA GLN A 86 -17.88 -10.34 -12.62
C GLN A 86 -16.65 -9.46 -12.82
N LEU A 87 -16.08 -9.52 -14.01
CA LEU A 87 -15.09 -8.58 -14.48
C LEU A 87 -15.80 -7.55 -15.35
N LEU A 88 -15.84 -6.31 -14.89
CA LEU A 88 -16.55 -5.23 -15.57
C LEU A 88 -15.59 -4.33 -16.32
N THR A 89 -16.03 -3.83 -17.47
CA THR A 89 -15.40 -2.69 -18.14
C THR A 89 -15.61 -1.39 -17.33
N PRO A 90 -14.88 -0.32 -17.59
CA PRO A 90 -15.14 0.98 -16.96
C PRO A 90 -16.54 1.55 -17.24
N THR A 91 -17.20 1.09 -18.31
CA THR A 91 -18.58 1.44 -18.66
C THR A 91 -19.61 0.61 -17.91
N GLY A 92 -19.18 -0.39 -17.12
CA GLY A 92 -20.05 -1.26 -16.33
C GLY A 92 -20.55 -2.50 -17.06
N GLU A 93 -20.09 -2.76 -18.27
CA GLU A 93 -20.44 -3.96 -19.05
C GLU A 93 -19.67 -5.18 -18.53
N ILE A 94 -20.30 -6.34 -18.52
CA ILE A 94 -19.67 -7.60 -18.11
C ILE A 94 -18.74 -8.09 -19.24
N ALA A 95 -17.45 -8.05 -18.98
CA ALA A 95 -16.45 -8.57 -19.89
C ALA A 95 -16.14 -10.07 -19.65
N TYR A 96 -16.27 -10.53 -18.42
CA TYR A 96 -16.04 -11.91 -18.02
C TYR A 96 -16.76 -12.20 -16.69
N GLU A 97 -17.13 -13.43 -16.48
CA GLU A 97 -17.67 -13.90 -15.20
C GLU A 97 -17.25 -15.32 -14.89
N GLY A 98 -17.21 -15.66 -13.63
CA GLY A 98 -16.82 -16.99 -13.17
C GLY A 98 -17.28 -17.26 -11.75
N ASP A 99 -17.02 -18.48 -11.31
CA ASP A 99 -17.40 -18.94 -9.98
C ASP A 99 -16.28 -18.71 -8.98
N ILE A 100 -16.64 -18.36 -7.75
CA ILE A 100 -15.70 -18.19 -6.65
C ILE A 100 -15.49 -19.55 -5.99
N ARG A 101 -14.24 -19.99 -5.91
CA ARG A 101 -13.86 -21.23 -5.23
C ARG A 101 -13.46 -20.93 -3.78
N LYS A 102 -13.89 -21.78 -2.85
CA LYS A 102 -13.38 -21.71 -1.48
C LYS A 102 -11.97 -22.29 -1.44
N GLU A 103 -11.08 -21.52 -0.84
CA GLU A 103 -9.68 -21.92 -0.66
C GLU A 103 -9.33 -21.83 0.82
N LYS A 104 -8.83 -22.92 1.38
CA LYS A 104 -8.39 -22.99 2.78
C LYS A 104 -6.88 -22.86 2.83
N THR A 105 -6.42 -21.86 3.56
CA THR A 105 -5.00 -21.58 3.75
C THR A 105 -4.63 -21.58 5.23
N THR A 106 -3.37 -21.45 5.56
CA THR A 106 -2.88 -21.27 6.94
C THR A 106 -3.36 -19.96 7.56
N LEU A 107 -3.77 -18.99 6.75
CA LEU A 107 -4.29 -17.69 7.19
C LEU A 107 -5.82 -17.65 7.34
N GLY A 108 -6.51 -18.70 6.92
CA GLY A 108 -7.97 -18.78 6.97
C GLY A 108 -8.59 -19.32 5.69
N GLU A 109 -9.90 -19.20 5.59
CA GLU A 109 -10.67 -19.55 4.40
C GLU A 109 -11.00 -18.30 3.60
N PHE A 110 -10.74 -18.36 2.29
CA PHE A 110 -10.94 -17.26 1.36
C PHE A 110 -11.71 -17.71 0.13
N GLY A 111 -12.39 -16.79 -0.51
CA GLY A 111 -12.91 -17.00 -1.86
C GLY A 111 -11.82 -16.68 -2.89
N LEU A 112 -11.44 -17.66 -3.68
CA LEU A 112 -10.52 -17.48 -4.80
C LEU A 112 -11.31 -17.08 -6.06
N ILE A 113 -10.94 -15.95 -6.60
CA ILE A 113 -11.43 -15.39 -7.87
C ILE A 113 -10.34 -15.66 -8.90
N ASP A 114 -10.63 -16.49 -9.89
CA ASP A 114 -9.67 -16.87 -10.93
C ASP A 114 -10.22 -16.49 -12.31
N PHE A 115 -9.57 -15.53 -12.93
CA PHE A 115 -9.87 -15.07 -14.29
C PHE A 115 -8.68 -15.20 -15.23
N THR A 116 -7.83 -16.20 -14.97
CA THR A 116 -6.62 -16.50 -15.75
C THR A 116 -6.91 -16.69 -17.23
N SER A 117 -8.06 -17.30 -17.58
CA SER A 117 -8.48 -17.53 -18.96
C SER A 117 -8.85 -16.25 -19.72
N PHE A 118 -9.13 -15.15 -19.02
CA PHE A 118 -9.46 -13.88 -19.66
C PHE A 118 -8.18 -13.13 -20.04
N ASN A 119 -7.91 -12.97 -21.33
CA ASN A 119 -6.66 -12.41 -21.85
C ASN A 119 -6.82 -11.10 -22.66
N ASN A 120 -7.99 -10.50 -22.66
CA ASN A 120 -8.21 -9.25 -23.39
C ASN A 120 -7.53 -8.08 -22.63
N PRO A 121 -6.60 -7.34 -23.27
CA PRO A 121 -6.01 -6.16 -22.64
C PRO A 121 -7.06 -5.07 -22.41
N GLY A 122 -6.93 -4.33 -21.32
CA GLY A 122 -7.86 -3.25 -21.02
C GLY A 122 -7.85 -2.81 -19.57
N LYS A 123 -8.81 -1.99 -19.22
CA LYS A 123 -9.09 -1.55 -17.84
C LYS A 123 -10.35 -2.25 -17.35
N TYR A 124 -10.29 -2.78 -16.14
CA TYR A 124 -11.37 -3.59 -15.57
C TYR A 124 -11.56 -3.34 -14.08
N GLN A 125 -12.70 -3.78 -13.58
CA GLN A 125 -13.04 -3.80 -12.17
C GLN A 125 -13.58 -5.18 -11.81
N LEU A 126 -13.23 -5.72 -10.64
CA LEU A 126 -13.83 -6.95 -10.11
C LEU A 126 -15.02 -6.60 -9.25
N LYS A 127 -16.13 -7.30 -9.46
CA LYS A 127 -17.36 -7.19 -8.70
C LYS A 127 -17.76 -8.54 -8.11
N VAL A 128 -18.08 -8.54 -6.81
CA VAL A 128 -18.66 -9.68 -6.09
C VAL A 128 -19.78 -9.16 -5.21
N GLY A 129 -21.02 -9.50 -5.54
CA GLY A 129 -22.18 -8.95 -4.84
C GLY A 129 -22.18 -7.42 -4.87
N THR A 130 -22.09 -6.79 -3.70
CA THR A 130 -22.01 -5.33 -3.55
C THR A 130 -20.56 -4.80 -3.58
N SER A 131 -19.57 -5.68 -3.45
CA SER A 131 -18.16 -5.30 -3.44
C SER A 131 -17.64 -5.03 -4.84
N LEU A 132 -17.01 -3.89 -5.04
CA LEU A 132 -16.44 -3.44 -6.32
C LEU A 132 -15.03 -2.93 -6.07
N THR A 133 -14.08 -3.36 -6.89
CA THR A 133 -12.70 -2.85 -6.82
C THR A 133 -12.57 -1.52 -7.55
N PRO A 134 -11.57 -0.69 -7.21
CA PRO A 134 -11.04 0.29 -8.14
C PRO A 134 -10.63 -0.34 -9.47
N THR A 135 -10.50 0.50 -10.50
CA THR A 135 -10.07 0.06 -11.82
C THR A 135 -8.62 -0.38 -11.81
N PHE A 136 -8.33 -1.54 -12.39
CA PHE A 136 -6.99 -2.05 -12.64
C PHE A 136 -6.81 -2.38 -14.13
N ARG A 137 -5.59 -2.67 -14.51
CA ARG A 137 -5.23 -2.92 -15.92
C ARG A 137 -4.87 -4.39 -16.14
N ILE A 138 -5.33 -4.94 -17.24
CA ILE A 138 -4.80 -6.18 -17.83
C ILE A 138 -4.02 -5.75 -19.07
N GLY A 139 -2.78 -6.19 -19.22
CA GLY A 139 -1.96 -5.79 -20.35
C GLY A 139 -0.54 -6.30 -20.27
N GLU A 140 0.26 -5.87 -21.23
CA GLU A 140 1.70 -6.07 -21.23
C GLU A 140 2.41 -4.92 -20.51
N ARG A 141 3.66 -5.13 -20.10
CA ARG A 141 4.55 -4.10 -19.57
C ARG A 141 3.98 -3.32 -18.36
N LEU A 142 3.15 -3.96 -17.54
CA LEU A 142 2.47 -3.36 -16.39
C LEU A 142 3.42 -2.85 -15.30
N TRP A 143 4.59 -3.50 -15.19
CA TRP A 143 5.56 -3.24 -14.15
C TRP A 143 6.56 -2.14 -14.49
N GLU A 144 6.58 -1.63 -15.72
CA GLU A 144 7.56 -0.64 -16.16
C GLU A 144 7.54 0.62 -15.30
N ASP A 145 6.36 1.18 -15.06
CA ASP A 145 6.24 2.38 -14.23
C ASP A 145 6.71 2.13 -12.79
N SER A 146 6.44 0.93 -12.26
CA SER A 146 6.86 0.55 -10.91
C SER A 146 8.37 0.31 -10.85
N GLN A 147 8.93 -0.37 -11.84
CA GLN A 147 10.37 -0.59 -11.97
C GLN A 147 11.11 0.74 -12.10
N TRP A 148 10.60 1.65 -12.93
CA TRP A 148 11.19 2.98 -13.09
C TRP A 148 11.17 3.77 -11.78
N LYS A 149 10.09 3.71 -11.02
CA LYS A 149 10.03 4.37 -9.71
C LYS A 149 11.07 3.83 -8.73
N VAL A 150 11.28 2.51 -8.69
CA VAL A 150 12.30 1.89 -7.84
C VAL A 150 13.70 2.29 -8.29
N LEU A 151 13.99 2.26 -9.59
CA LEU A 151 15.28 2.69 -10.13
C LEU A 151 15.52 4.16 -9.84
N ASN A 152 14.52 5.02 -10.03
CA ASN A 152 14.62 6.43 -9.72
C ASN A 152 14.82 6.69 -8.22
N PHE A 153 14.17 5.90 -7.36
CA PHE A 153 14.40 5.97 -5.91
C PHE A 153 15.86 5.68 -5.58
N ILE A 154 16.41 4.57 -6.08
CA ILE A 154 17.82 4.20 -5.88
C ILE A 154 18.75 5.30 -6.42
N PHE A 155 18.45 5.84 -7.59
CA PHE A 155 19.21 6.96 -8.16
C PHE A 155 19.20 8.19 -7.25
N CYS A 156 18.02 8.54 -6.71
CA CYS A 156 17.87 9.69 -5.80
C CYS A 156 18.54 9.50 -4.44
N GLN A 157 18.80 8.26 -4.03
CA GLN A 157 19.50 7.95 -2.77
C GLN A 157 21.02 7.96 -2.88
N ARG A 158 21.57 8.21 -4.07
CA ARG A 158 23.01 8.24 -4.26
C ARG A 158 23.61 9.48 -3.58
N CYS A 159 24.60 9.22 -2.72
CA CYS A 159 25.42 10.28 -2.14
C CYS A 159 26.56 10.70 -3.07
N GLY A 160 27.09 11.89 -2.87
CA GLY A 160 28.21 12.41 -3.65
C GLY A 160 27.87 12.91 -5.06
N HIS A 161 26.60 12.88 -5.45
CA HIS A 161 26.14 13.38 -6.75
C HIS A 161 24.94 14.32 -6.57
N PRO A 162 24.89 15.41 -7.33
CA PRO A 162 23.69 16.25 -7.36
C PRO A 162 22.57 15.52 -8.12
N VAL A 163 21.37 15.53 -7.57
CA VAL A 163 20.18 15.05 -8.26
C VAL A 163 19.28 16.26 -8.55
N PRO A 164 19.17 16.70 -9.81
CA PRO A 164 18.42 17.90 -10.19
C PRO A 164 16.98 17.85 -9.66
N GLY A 165 16.55 18.93 -9.01
CA GLY A 165 15.20 19.05 -8.45
C GLY A 165 14.95 18.23 -7.17
N LYS A 166 15.97 17.57 -6.62
CA LYS A 166 15.90 16.78 -5.39
C LYS A 166 16.86 17.25 -4.32
N HIS A 167 18.16 17.11 -4.55
CA HIS A 167 19.18 17.54 -3.63
C HIS A 167 20.49 17.90 -4.35
N SER A 168 21.31 18.73 -3.71
CA SER A 168 22.69 19.00 -4.10
C SER A 168 23.61 17.82 -3.75
N THR A 169 24.89 17.94 -4.10
CA THR A 169 25.92 16.98 -3.67
C THR A 169 25.93 16.87 -2.14
N CYS A 170 25.76 15.68 -1.61
CA CYS A 170 25.65 15.41 -0.18
C CYS A 170 26.63 14.32 0.25
N HIS A 171 26.93 14.27 1.57
CA HIS A 171 27.74 13.23 2.22
C HIS A 171 29.14 13.01 1.64
N VAL A 172 29.71 14.03 1.02
CA VAL A 172 31.11 14.01 0.52
C VAL A 172 32.14 14.13 1.64
N ASP A 173 31.72 14.66 2.78
CA ASP A 173 32.49 14.88 3.99
C ASP A 173 32.58 13.66 4.91
N LEU A 174 31.77 12.65 4.67
CA LEU A 174 31.73 11.43 5.49
C LEU A 174 32.79 10.40 5.10
N MET A 175 33.42 10.53 3.96
CA MET A 175 34.49 9.64 3.51
C MET A 175 35.86 10.22 3.84
N SER A 176 36.27 10.04 5.09
CA SER A 176 37.66 10.24 5.47
C SER A 176 38.41 8.91 5.48
N ARG A 177 39.62 8.88 4.94
CA ARG A 177 40.51 7.75 5.11
C ARG A 177 41.00 7.70 6.55
N HIS A 178 41.49 6.54 6.99
CA HIS A 178 42.07 6.34 8.31
C HIS A 178 43.25 7.30 8.60
N ASP A 179 43.86 7.88 7.57
CA ASP A 179 44.92 8.87 7.65
C ASP A 179 44.43 10.33 7.74
N GLY A 180 43.08 10.52 7.93
CA GLY A 180 42.46 11.86 8.03
C GLY A 180 42.29 12.61 6.72
N ARG A 181 42.58 11.99 5.57
CA ARG A 181 42.38 12.61 4.26
C ARG A 181 40.99 12.33 3.75
N SER A 182 40.32 13.36 3.24
CA SER A 182 39.04 13.21 2.56
C SER A 182 39.22 12.40 1.28
N ILE A 183 38.32 11.49 1.00
CA ILE A 183 38.21 10.82 -0.29
C ILE A 183 37.20 11.63 -1.10
N SER A 184 37.69 12.37 -2.09
CA SER A 184 36.88 13.06 -3.09
C SER A 184 36.54 12.12 -4.24
#